data_613c9de1971b810abcb7b7e96d40831a
#
_entry.id   613c9de1971b810abcb7b7e96d40831a
#
_cell.length_a   1.000
_cell.length_b   1.000
_cell.length_c   1.000
_cell.angle_alpha   90.00
_cell.angle_beta   90.00
_cell.angle_gamma   90.00
#
_symmetry.space_group_name_H-M   'P 1'
#
loop_
_entity.id
_entity.type
_entity.pdbx_description
1 polymer ?
#
loop_
_entity_poly.entity_id
_entity_poly.type
_entity_poly.pdbx_seq_one_letter_code
_entity_poly.pdbx_strand_id
1 'polypeptide(L)'
;MKTSKFILLSAIAASLMMSCKAEYVKVDTFAEAEDPVALTPEAAAAWDQAGTKLNASWVSSDFGFSRSEVPVVDAVEYCNLTAWKGERVSAQILLWSGDAKDGVECRISDFKAGDAVLPASIAQARFVRYTLADKQVYKFKKGEPPVISPDMLDSLSRFDMAARTTRPVWITVDVPQDAEAGVYKAQVTVSHEGLGKVKLPLELEVMNHTLPAPSEWNYHLDLWQHPAAVARAYGLQVWSDEHFEALKPVMKRLADAGQKVVTATLNKDPWNHQCYDADEPMITWTKHKDGSWSYDYKVFDRWVQLMLDLGIDREINCYSMAPWNCELEYFDEAEGKMITVKAEPGTPIFPKIWTPFLKDFKQHLEQKGWLSFTNIAMDERTPEAMRAAADVLEQCAPEMGFALADNHKSYKKFTMMKDVCVAIHHSIVSPEDIEIRRANGQYTTFYVCCSPSYPNTFTTSYHYEAELLGWYNIAHDYDGMLRWAYNSWAEDPQYDSRYGNWMSGDTYFVYPYNRSSIRFEKLRDGIEVAEKIRQLRREGVDVSEVDAVLEKVRATNAHDPEQPWAEIITEARMALDKVSRK
;
A
#
# COMPACT_ATOMS: atom_id res chain seq x y z
N MET A 1 -37.50 -57.11 57.06
CA MET A 1 -36.63 -55.94 57.32
C MET A 1 -35.63 -55.94 56.23
N LYS A 2 -35.69 -54.93 55.36
CA LYS A 2 -35.02 -54.89 54.06
C LYS A 2 -33.72 -54.04 54.13
N THR A 3 -32.61 -54.71 53.85
CA THR A 3 -31.30 -54.10 53.69
C THR A 3 -31.14 -53.57 52.25
N SER A 4 -30.96 -52.29 52.12
CA SER A 4 -30.72 -51.63 50.83
C SER A 4 -29.18 -51.52 50.57
N LYS A 5 -28.71 -52.13 49.50
CA LYS A 5 -27.33 -52.08 49.03
C LYS A 5 -27.18 -50.85 48.15
N PHE A 6 -26.31 -49.92 48.54
CA PHE A 6 -25.83 -48.87 47.66
C PHE A 6 -24.74 -49.45 46.75
N ILE A 7 -24.97 -49.36 45.43
CA ILE A 7 -23.97 -49.64 44.39
C ILE A 7 -23.36 -48.34 44.01
N LEU A 8 -22.05 -48.20 44.27
CA LEU A 8 -21.22 -47.05 43.82
C LEU A 8 -20.81 -47.30 42.36
N LEU A 9 -21.38 -46.57 41.42
CA LEU A 9 -20.92 -46.56 40.03
C LEU A 9 -19.80 -45.51 39.91
N SER A 10 -18.58 -45.98 39.82
CA SER A 10 -17.43 -45.19 39.39
C SER A 10 -17.48 -45.01 37.87
N ALA A 11 -17.89 -43.85 37.41
CA ALA A 11 -17.79 -43.46 36.01
C ALA A 11 -16.34 -43.06 35.71
N ILE A 12 -15.62 -43.91 35.01
CA ILE A 12 -14.32 -43.56 34.37
C ILE A 12 -14.66 -42.72 33.16
N ALA A 13 -14.46 -41.41 33.28
CA ALA A 13 -14.48 -40.49 32.12
C ALA A 13 -13.18 -40.69 31.32
N ALA A 14 -13.26 -41.53 30.31
CA ALA A 14 -12.22 -41.60 29.28
C ALA A 14 -12.30 -40.31 28.44
N SER A 15 -11.42 -39.36 28.70
CA SER A 15 -11.20 -38.19 27.84
C SER A 15 -10.62 -38.69 26.51
N LEU A 16 -11.47 -38.92 25.54
CA LEU A 16 -11.06 -38.98 24.15
C LEU A 16 -10.57 -37.58 23.76
N MET A 17 -9.25 -37.34 23.84
CA MET A 17 -8.61 -36.28 23.10
C MET A 17 -8.76 -36.63 21.62
N MET A 18 -9.84 -36.20 20.99
CA MET A 18 -9.89 -36.05 19.55
C MET A 18 -8.89 -34.95 19.22
N SER A 19 -7.70 -35.35 18.79
CA SER A 19 -6.82 -34.52 18.00
C SER A 19 -7.61 -34.18 16.73
N CYS A 20 -8.30 -33.04 16.74
CA CYS A 20 -8.72 -32.41 15.51
C CYS A 20 -7.42 -32.05 14.77
N LYS A 21 -6.95 -32.95 13.92
CA LYS A 21 -6.16 -32.51 12.77
C LYS A 21 -7.10 -31.58 12.05
N ALA A 22 -6.80 -30.26 12.13
CA ALA A 22 -7.45 -29.29 11.26
C ALA A 22 -7.28 -29.83 9.83
N GLU A 23 -8.39 -30.26 9.24
CA GLU A 23 -8.39 -30.66 7.83
C GLU A 23 -7.86 -29.48 7.06
N TYR A 24 -6.76 -29.69 6.33
CA TYR A 24 -6.18 -28.68 5.47
C TYR A 24 -7.21 -28.35 4.39
N VAL A 25 -7.91 -27.24 4.57
CA VAL A 25 -8.78 -26.69 3.52
C VAL A 25 -7.88 -26.00 2.51
N LYS A 26 -7.76 -26.56 1.32
CA LYS A 26 -7.09 -25.91 0.19
C LYS A 26 -7.88 -24.64 -0.14
N VAL A 27 -7.42 -23.50 0.35
CA VAL A 27 -8.02 -22.19 0.07
C VAL A 27 -7.30 -21.58 -1.15
N ASP A 28 -7.27 -22.32 -2.25
CA ASP A 28 -6.89 -21.76 -3.54
C ASP A 28 -8.16 -21.18 -4.18
N THR A 29 -8.38 -19.90 -3.95
CA THR A 29 -9.61 -19.22 -4.36
C THR A 29 -9.57 -18.75 -5.81
N PHE A 30 -8.42 -18.85 -6.47
CA PHE A 30 -8.24 -18.44 -7.87
C PHE A 30 -7.09 -19.22 -8.54
N ALA A 31 -7.19 -19.40 -9.85
CA ALA A 31 -6.12 -19.91 -10.68
C ALA A 31 -5.22 -18.75 -11.17
N GLU A 32 -3.92 -18.94 -11.14
CA GLU A 32 -3.01 -17.99 -11.82
C GLU A 32 -3.22 -18.04 -13.34
N ALA A 33 -3.00 -16.92 -13.99
CA ALA A 33 -2.97 -16.85 -15.44
C ALA A 33 -1.85 -17.75 -16.00
N GLU A 34 -2.14 -18.37 -17.13
CA GLU A 34 -1.09 -19.06 -17.90
C GLU A 34 -0.09 -18.04 -18.44
N ASP A 35 1.17 -18.47 -18.60
CA ASP A 35 2.19 -17.63 -19.20
C ASP A 35 1.85 -17.44 -20.69
N PRO A 36 1.60 -16.20 -21.15
CA PRO A 36 1.30 -15.96 -22.56
C PRO A 36 2.53 -16.14 -23.47
N VAL A 37 3.71 -16.21 -22.87
CA VAL A 37 4.97 -16.44 -23.61
C VAL A 37 5.29 -17.93 -23.63
N ALA A 38 5.36 -18.50 -24.81
CA ALA A 38 5.72 -19.90 -24.96
C ALA A 38 7.16 -20.17 -24.47
N LEU A 39 7.36 -21.30 -23.83
CA LEU A 39 8.67 -21.74 -23.40
C LEU A 39 9.59 -21.91 -24.61
N THR A 40 10.75 -21.25 -24.60
CA THR A 40 11.74 -21.40 -25.67
C THR A 40 12.45 -22.78 -25.61
N PRO A 41 13.02 -23.28 -26.71
CA PRO A 41 13.80 -24.51 -26.67
C PRO A 41 14.97 -24.48 -25.68
N GLU A 42 15.62 -23.31 -25.53
CA GLU A 42 16.72 -23.09 -24.60
C GLU A 42 16.24 -23.20 -23.15
N ALA A 43 15.11 -22.56 -22.83
CA ALA A 43 14.49 -22.66 -21.51
C ALA A 43 14.03 -24.10 -21.20
N ALA A 44 13.47 -24.80 -22.18
CA ALA A 44 13.12 -26.21 -22.02
C ALA A 44 14.35 -27.08 -21.70
N ALA A 45 15.46 -26.88 -22.41
CA ALA A 45 16.72 -27.58 -22.17
C ALA A 45 17.31 -27.24 -20.78
N ALA A 46 17.18 -26.00 -20.33
CA ALA A 46 17.60 -25.59 -18.97
C ALA A 46 16.81 -26.34 -17.90
N TRP A 47 15.50 -26.55 -18.09
CA TRP A 47 14.67 -27.33 -17.17
C TRP A 47 15.07 -28.81 -17.15
N ASP A 48 15.44 -29.40 -18.26
CA ASP A 48 15.93 -30.80 -18.32
C ASP A 48 17.25 -30.95 -17.52
N GLN A 49 18.06 -29.88 -17.44
CA GLN A 49 19.30 -29.85 -16.65
C GLN A 49 19.08 -29.54 -15.17
N ALA A 50 18.06 -28.79 -14.83
CA ALA A 50 17.76 -28.40 -13.45
C ALA A 50 17.40 -29.58 -12.54
N GLY A 51 16.98 -30.69 -13.12
CA GLY A 51 16.65 -31.94 -12.44
C GLY A 51 15.31 -31.87 -11.69
N THR A 52 15.05 -32.96 -10.96
CA THR A 52 13.73 -33.20 -10.34
C THR A 52 13.65 -32.76 -8.88
N LYS A 53 14.76 -32.37 -8.25
CA LYS A 53 14.78 -31.92 -6.84
C LYS A 53 14.13 -30.56 -6.71
N LEU A 54 13.50 -30.31 -5.55
CA LEU A 54 13.15 -28.98 -5.11
C LEU A 54 14.43 -28.24 -4.72
N ASN A 55 14.74 -27.20 -5.44
CA ASN A 55 15.86 -26.29 -5.15
C ASN A 55 15.32 -25.05 -4.42
N ALA A 56 16.15 -24.43 -3.60
CA ALA A 56 15.85 -23.20 -2.91
C ALA A 56 17.12 -22.38 -2.68
N SER A 57 17.03 -21.07 -2.84
CA SER A 57 18.10 -20.11 -2.55
C SER A 57 17.56 -18.81 -2.04
N TRP A 58 18.31 -18.12 -1.19
CA TRP A 58 18.10 -16.70 -0.97
C TRP A 58 18.46 -15.93 -2.24
N VAL A 59 17.68 -14.90 -2.54
CA VAL A 59 17.89 -14.01 -3.70
C VAL A 59 17.62 -12.57 -3.31
N SER A 60 18.08 -11.61 -4.12
CA SER A 60 17.74 -10.21 -3.91
C SER A 60 16.22 -9.99 -3.91
N SER A 61 15.73 -9.21 -2.96
CA SER A 61 14.33 -8.76 -2.91
C SER A 61 14.04 -7.60 -3.88
N ASP A 62 15.04 -7.12 -4.62
CA ASP A 62 14.95 -5.95 -5.48
C ASP A 62 14.43 -6.27 -6.89
N PHE A 63 14.37 -7.56 -7.25
CA PHE A 63 14.02 -8.01 -8.60
C PHE A 63 12.95 -9.10 -8.56
N GLY A 64 12.12 -9.11 -9.61
CA GLY A 64 11.18 -10.19 -9.90
C GLY A 64 11.84 -11.31 -10.70
N PHE A 65 11.27 -12.50 -10.65
CA PHE A 65 11.77 -13.69 -11.36
C PHE A 65 10.69 -14.26 -12.26
N SER A 66 11.08 -14.72 -13.45
CA SER A 66 10.18 -15.42 -14.37
C SER A 66 9.68 -16.73 -13.76
N ARG A 67 8.39 -17.03 -13.91
CA ARG A 67 7.83 -18.31 -13.48
C ARG A 67 8.29 -19.49 -14.33
N SER A 68 8.51 -19.24 -15.62
CA SER A 68 8.70 -20.26 -16.65
C SER A 68 10.16 -20.57 -16.93
N GLU A 69 11.12 -19.86 -16.31
CA GLU A 69 12.54 -20.02 -16.55
C GLU A 69 13.25 -20.61 -15.33
N VAL A 70 14.29 -21.40 -15.59
CA VAL A 70 15.24 -21.80 -14.53
C VAL A 70 16.01 -20.55 -14.11
N PRO A 71 16.02 -20.19 -12.81
CA PRO A 71 16.70 -18.98 -12.39
C PRO A 71 18.21 -19.09 -12.55
N VAL A 72 18.81 -18.03 -13.08
CA VAL A 72 20.27 -17.85 -13.08
C VAL A 72 20.60 -17.01 -11.85
N VAL A 73 20.95 -17.69 -10.76
CA VAL A 73 21.28 -17.04 -9.49
C VAL A 73 22.53 -17.68 -8.91
N ASP A 74 23.38 -16.85 -8.32
CA ASP A 74 24.42 -17.35 -7.42
C ASP A 74 23.71 -17.90 -6.18
N ALA A 75 23.87 -19.20 -5.93
CA ALA A 75 23.22 -19.84 -4.80
C ALA A 75 23.74 -19.23 -3.48
N VAL A 76 22.87 -18.49 -2.79
CA VAL A 76 23.16 -17.92 -1.48
C VAL A 76 22.49 -18.77 -0.42
N GLU A 77 23.30 -19.42 0.40
CA GLU A 77 22.82 -20.38 1.39
C GLU A 77 22.30 -19.71 2.67
N TYR A 78 22.63 -18.45 2.95
CA TYR A 78 22.16 -17.76 4.12
C TYR A 78 21.84 -16.28 3.83
N CYS A 79 20.98 -15.69 4.67
CA CYS A 79 20.53 -14.31 4.55
C CYS A 79 20.84 -13.55 5.85
N ASN A 80 21.33 -12.34 5.72
CA ASN A 80 21.50 -11.39 6.82
C ASN A 80 20.50 -10.25 6.64
N LEU A 81 19.68 -10.04 7.65
CA LEU A 81 18.80 -8.90 7.78
C LEU A 81 19.27 -7.99 8.90
N THR A 82 19.14 -6.72 8.71
CA THR A 82 19.39 -5.69 9.71
C THR A 82 18.12 -4.91 9.96
N ALA A 83 17.75 -4.72 11.21
CA ALA A 83 16.52 -4.03 11.56
C ALA A 83 16.67 -3.21 12.84
N TRP A 84 15.91 -2.14 12.95
CA TRP A 84 15.62 -1.47 14.21
C TRP A 84 14.50 -2.21 14.95
N LYS A 85 14.38 -1.98 16.26
CA LYS A 85 13.19 -2.39 17.02
C LYS A 85 11.96 -1.68 16.46
N GLY A 86 10.86 -2.40 16.26
CA GLY A 86 9.63 -1.87 15.66
C GLY A 86 9.63 -1.80 14.13
N GLU A 87 10.74 -2.14 13.47
CA GLU A 87 10.85 -2.15 12.01
C GLU A 87 10.32 -3.44 11.40
N ARG A 88 9.78 -3.36 10.19
CA ARG A 88 9.50 -4.51 9.33
C ARG A 88 10.61 -4.65 8.29
N VAL A 89 11.19 -5.82 8.19
CA VAL A 89 12.20 -6.12 7.17
C VAL A 89 11.78 -7.31 6.32
N SER A 90 12.24 -7.32 5.08
CA SER A 90 11.83 -8.30 4.09
C SER A 90 13.05 -9.01 3.45
N ALA A 91 12.84 -10.27 3.05
CA ALA A 91 13.78 -11.04 2.24
C ALA A 91 13.03 -11.90 1.22
N GLN A 92 13.74 -12.43 0.24
CA GLN A 92 13.15 -13.28 -0.80
C GLN A 92 13.90 -14.60 -0.93
N ILE A 93 13.14 -15.69 -0.97
CA ILE A 93 13.60 -17.03 -1.32
C ILE A 93 13.07 -17.36 -2.71
N LEU A 94 13.85 -18.04 -3.52
CA LEU A 94 13.41 -18.57 -4.79
C LEU A 94 13.42 -20.08 -4.75
N LEU A 95 12.29 -20.68 -5.13
CA LEU A 95 12.09 -22.13 -5.24
C LEU A 95 11.99 -22.50 -6.72
N TRP A 96 12.57 -23.63 -7.13
CA TRP A 96 12.39 -24.12 -8.49
C TRP A 96 12.57 -25.64 -8.58
N SER A 97 11.87 -26.26 -9.52
CA SER A 97 11.94 -27.71 -9.77
C SER A 97 11.52 -28.06 -11.19
N GLY A 98 12.20 -29.02 -11.80
CA GLY A 98 11.80 -29.62 -13.08
C GLY A 98 10.54 -30.48 -12.95
N ASP A 99 10.25 -31.04 -11.76
CA ASP A 99 9.05 -31.84 -11.47
C ASP A 99 8.07 -31.08 -10.60
N ALA A 100 6.79 -31.44 -10.68
CA ALA A 100 5.76 -30.94 -9.77
C ALA A 100 6.09 -31.27 -8.30
N LYS A 101 5.71 -30.37 -7.38
CA LYS A 101 5.88 -30.53 -5.94
C LYS A 101 4.58 -30.18 -5.25
N ASP A 102 3.94 -31.19 -4.68
CA ASP A 102 2.70 -31.04 -3.94
C ASP A 102 2.97 -30.59 -2.50
N GLY A 103 2.12 -29.73 -1.97
CA GLY A 103 2.14 -29.30 -0.60
C GLY A 103 3.43 -28.63 -0.15
N VAL A 104 4.04 -27.80 -1.00
CA VAL A 104 5.24 -27.02 -0.63
C VAL A 104 4.90 -26.08 0.53
N GLU A 105 5.71 -26.11 1.57
CA GLU A 105 5.54 -25.34 2.80
C GLU A 105 6.87 -24.72 3.21
N CYS A 106 6.79 -23.46 3.68
CA CYS A 106 7.93 -22.73 4.24
C CYS A 106 7.65 -22.45 5.73
N ARG A 107 8.47 -23.00 6.61
CA ARG A 107 8.38 -22.79 8.08
C ARG A 107 9.60 -22.05 8.57
N ILE A 108 9.37 -21.03 9.37
CA ILE A 108 10.41 -20.24 10.03
C ILE A 108 10.50 -20.68 11.49
N SER A 109 11.72 -20.88 11.98
CA SER A 109 11.95 -21.20 13.41
C SER A 109 11.93 -19.95 14.28
N ASP A 110 11.90 -20.12 15.59
CA ASP A 110 12.22 -19.02 16.50
C ASP A 110 13.60 -18.45 16.19
N PHE A 111 13.75 -17.14 16.45
CA PHE A 111 14.99 -16.40 16.33
C PHE A 111 15.69 -16.39 17.68
N LYS A 112 16.96 -16.83 17.75
CA LYS A 112 17.69 -17.04 19.01
C LYS A 112 19.00 -16.28 19.04
N ALA A 113 19.23 -15.54 20.13
CA ALA A 113 20.47 -14.85 20.45
C ALA A 113 20.88 -15.15 21.91
N GLY A 114 21.69 -16.20 22.14
CA GLY A 114 21.96 -16.70 23.49
C GLY A 114 20.68 -17.16 24.18
N ASP A 115 20.33 -16.53 25.31
CA ASP A 115 19.11 -16.80 26.05
C ASP A 115 17.89 -16.01 25.55
N ALA A 116 18.11 -14.96 24.74
CA ALA A 116 17.03 -14.17 24.15
C ALA A 116 16.38 -14.91 22.98
N VAL A 117 15.06 -14.88 22.94
CA VAL A 117 14.26 -15.56 21.91
C VAL A 117 13.16 -14.62 21.40
N LEU A 118 13.12 -14.42 20.09
CA LEU A 118 11.96 -13.84 19.42
C LEU A 118 11.17 -14.99 18.79
N PRO A 119 9.86 -15.06 18.99
CA PRO A 119 9.06 -16.20 18.53
C PRO A 119 8.94 -16.20 17.01
N ALA A 120 8.81 -17.37 16.40
CA ALA A 120 8.61 -17.53 14.96
C ALA A 120 7.40 -16.72 14.42
N SER A 121 6.44 -16.39 15.27
CA SER A 121 5.23 -15.62 14.89
C SER A 121 5.49 -14.18 14.48
N ILE A 122 6.69 -13.63 14.74
CA ILE A 122 7.10 -12.31 14.22
C ILE A 122 7.41 -12.36 12.72
N ALA A 123 7.54 -13.55 12.14
CA ALA A 123 7.90 -13.73 10.74
C ALA A 123 6.83 -14.50 9.97
N GLN A 124 6.67 -14.14 8.71
CA GLN A 124 5.74 -14.80 7.80
C GLN A 124 6.42 -15.10 6.47
N ALA A 125 6.21 -16.32 5.96
CA ALA A 125 6.57 -16.71 4.61
C ALA A 125 5.30 -16.71 3.73
N ARG A 126 5.33 -15.98 2.61
CA ARG A 126 4.20 -15.84 1.69
C ARG A 126 4.61 -16.21 0.28
N PHE A 127 3.90 -17.14 -0.35
CA PHE A 127 4.13 -17.45 -1.76
C PHE A 127 3.75 -16.25 -2.63
N VAL A 128 4.63 -15.91 -3.56
CA VAL A 128 4.36 -14.85 -4.53
C VAL A 128 3.54 -15.43 -5.67
N ARG A 129 2.40 -14.80 -5.97
CA ARG A 129 1.53 -15.18 -7.09
C ARG A 129 1.77 -14.26 -8.29
N TYR A 130 1.55 -14.81 -9.46
CA TYR A 130 1.71 -14.10 -10.73
C TYR A 130 0.36 -13.66 -11.27
N THR A 131 0.33 -12.46 -11.85
CA THR A 131 -0.84 -11.89 -12.52
C THR A 131 -0.46 -11.47 -13.95
N LEU A 132 -1.42 -11.48 -14.87
CA LEU A 132 -1.22 -10.86 -16.18
C LEU A 132 -0.97 -9.36 -16.02
N ALA A 133 0.00 -8.85 -16.76
CA ALA A 133 0.42 -7.46 -16.70
C ALA A 133 0.80 -6.94 -18.08
N ASP A 134 0.80 -5.62 -18.22
CA ASP A 134 1.38 -4.97 -19.39
C ASP A 134 2.90 -5.18 -19.38
N LYS A 135 3.46 -5.49 -20.55
CA LYS A 135 4.91 -5.54 -20.68
C LYS A 135 5.48 -4.15 -20.33
N GLN A 136 6.37 -4.13 -19.36
CA GLN A 136 7.06 -2.89 -18.99
C GLN A 136 7.92 -2.43 -20.16
N VAL A 137 7.57 -1.30 -20.71
CA VAL A 137 8.38 -0.54 -21.64
C VAL A 137 8.40 0.89 -21.13
N TYR A 138 9.55 1.51 -21.01
CA TYR A 138 9.69 2.90 -20.57
C TYR A 138 8.94 3.92 -21.46
N LYS A 139 8.33 3.43 -22.51
CA LYS A 139 7.30 4.13 -23.29
C LYS A 139 6.20 3.13 -23.55
N PHE A 140 5.19 3.12 -22.69
CA PHE A 140 4.02 2.26 -22.84
C PHE A 140 3.48 2.34 -24.27
N LYS A 141 3.38 1.19 -24.92
CA LYS A 141 2.72 1.06 -26.21
C LYS A 141 1.52 0.12 -26.04
N LYS A 142 0.34 0.68 -26.19
CA LYS A 142 -0.90 -0.11 -26.19
C LYS A 142 -0.83 -1.18 -27.28
N GLY A 143 -1.14 -2.44 -26.91
CA GLY A 143 -1.19 -3.57 -27.85
C GLY A 143 0.04 -4.48 -27.85
N GLU A 144 1.03 -4.25 -27.00
CA GLU A 144 2.06 -5.26 -26.74
C GLU A 144 1.43 -6.50 -26.10
N PRO A 145 1.92 -7.71 -26.39
CA PRO A 145 1.46 -8.92 -25.71
C PRO A 145 1.64 -8.80 -24.20
N PRO A 146 0.68 -9.30 -23.40
CA PRO A 146 0.82 -9.29 -21.94
C PRO A 146 1.97 -10.20 -21.51
N VAL A 147 2.44 -9.97 -20.29
CA VAL A 147 3.38 -10.85 -19.57
C VAL A 147 2.74 -11.28 -18.26
N ILE A 148 3.31 -12.27 -17.58
CA ILE A 148 3.00 -12.53 -16.18
C ILE A 148 4.03 -11.86 -15.30
N SER A 149 3.57 -11.24 -14.20
CA SER A 149 4.44 -10.57 -13.24
C SER A 149 4.26 -11.11 -11.83
N PRO A 150 5.34 -11.40 -11.08
CA PRO A 150 5.28 -11.77 -9.67
C PRO A 150 5.00 -10.51 -8.83
N ASP A 151 3.84 -10.44 -8.16
CA ASP A 151 3.51 -9.24 -7.39
C ASP A 151 2.73 -9.55 -6.10
N MET A 152 1.68 -10.39 -6.16
CA MET A 152 0.78 -10.60 -5.05
C MET A 152 1.36 -11.55 -4.00
N LEU A 153 1.27 -11.19 -2.74
CA LEU A 153 1.67 -12.00 -1.59
C LEU A 153 0.48 -12.78 -1.05
N ASP A 154 0.47 -14.10 -1.28
CA ASP A 154 -0.65 -14.95 -0.87
C ASP A 154 -0.56 -15.34 0.59
N SER A 155 -1.72 -15.54 1.21
CA SER A 155 -1.85 -16.00 2.59
C SER A 155 -1.80 -17.53 2.75
N LEU A 156 -1.63 -18.28 1.64
CA LEU A 156 -1.56 -19.74 1.68
C LEU A 156 -0.35 -20.22 2.48
N SER A 157 -0.57 -21.15 3.40
CA SER A 157 0.51 -21.80 4.16
C SER A 157 1.20 -22.93 3.35
N ARG A 158 0.52 -23.46 2.33
CA ARG A 158 1.00 -24.53 1.45
C ARG A 158 0.66 -24.20 0.00
N PHE A 159 1.51 -24.60 -0.91
CA PHE A 159 1.39 -24.33 -2.33
C PHE A 159 1.80 -25.54 -3.18
N ASP A 160 0.98 -25.91 -4.16
CA ASP A 160 1.31 -26.94 -5.13
C ASP A 160 2.05 -26.28 -6.32
N MET A 161 3.32 -26.60 -6.48
CA MET A 161 4.16 -26.10 -7.58
C MET A 161 4.03 -27.03 -8.79
N ALA A 162 3.65 -26.48 -9.94
CA ALA A 162 3.68 -27.20 -11.20
C ALA A 162 5.13 -27.56 -11.61
N ALA A 163 5.28 -28.58 -12.46
CA ALA A 163 6.57 -28.93 -13.05
C ALA A 163 7.13 -27.77 -13.88
N ARG A 164 8.44 -27.66 -13.92
CA ARG A 164 9.17 -26.64 -14.70
C ARG A 164 8.73 -25.23 -14.34
N THR A 165 8.62 -24.97 -13.03
CA THR A 165 8.27 -23.63 -12.50
C THR A 165 9.23 -23.15 -11.45
N THR A 166 9.39 -21.83 -11.45
CA THR A 166 10.07 -21.05 -10.42
C THR A 166 9.03 -20.33 -9.59
N ARG A 167 9.19 -20.32 -8.25
CA ARG A 167 8.25 -19.69 -7.31
C ARG A 167 9.00 -18.87 -6.28
N PRO A 168 8.84 -17.53 -6.28
CA PRO A 168 9.35 -16.71 -5.21
C PRO A 168 8.51 -16.88 -3.93
N VAL A 169 9.18 -16.79 -2.78
CA VAL A 169 8.57 -16.73 -1.46
C VAL A 169 9.10 -15.48 -0.76
N TRP A 170 8.20 -14.63 -0.36
CA TRP A 170 8.49 -13.40 0.36
C TRP A 170 8.49 -13.66 1.86
N ILE A 171 9.59 -13.34 2.52
CA ILE A 171 9.73 -13.42 3.97
C ILE A 171 9.60 -12.01 4.53
N THR A 172 8.72 -11.83 5.51
CA THR A 172 8.56 -10.60 6.26
C THR A 172 8.88 -10.88 7.73
N VAL A 173 9.61 -10.01 8.39
CA VAL A 173 9.89 -10.08 9.83
C VAL A 173 9.47 -8.76 10.47
N ASP A 174 8.50 -8.80 11.37
CA ASP A 174 8.05 -7.65 12.18
C ASP A 174 8.82 -7.67 13.52
N VAL A 175 9.85 -6.85 13.65
CA VAL A 175 10.66 -6.80 14.87
C VAL A 175 9.87 -6.09 15.99
N PRO A 176 9.66 -6.70 17.16
CA PRO A 176 8.96 -6.03 18.26
C PRO A 176 9.70 -4.78 18.74
N GLN A 177 8.96 -3.75 19.18
CA GLN A 177 9.56 -2.52 19.75
C GLN A 177 10.34 -2.78 21.04
N ASP A 178 9.99 -3.83 21.78
CA ASP A 178 10.61 -4.25 23.02
C ASP A 178 11.69 -5.35 22.82
N ALA A 179 12.04 -5.69 21.57
CA ALA A 179 13.08 -6.66 21.28
C ALA A 179 14.43 -6.21 21.89
N GLU A 180 15.21 -7.15 22.42
CA GLU A 180 16.57 -6.87 22.82
C GLU A 180 17.47 -6.73 21.58
N ALA A 181 18.42 -5.76 21.62
CA ALA A 181 19.40 -5.62 20.56
C ALA A 181 20.36 -6.82 20.55
N GLY A 182 20.70 -7.31 19.35
CA GLY A 182 21.58 -8.48 19.21
C GLY A 182 21.44 -9.16 17.87
N VAL A 183 22.25 -10.20 17.66
CA VAL A 183 22.25 -11.00 16.45
C VAL A 183 21.52 -12.31 16.71
N TYR A 184 20.36 -12.43 16.10
CA TYR A 184 19.46 -13.59 16.23
C TYR A 184 19.62 -14.54 15.05
N LYS A 185 19.66 -15.82 15.33
CA LYS A 185 19.72 -16.88 14.31
C LYS A 185 18.40 -17.62 14.23
N ALA A 186 17.92 -17.79 13.00
CA ALA A 186 16.74 -18.55 12.66
C ALA A 186 16.99 -19.44 11.43
N GLN A 187 16.02 -20.21 11.05
CA GLN A 187 16.08 -21.09 9.89
C GLN A 187 14.74 -21.12 9.18
N VAL A 188 14.75 -20.92 7.87
CA VAL A 188 13.60 -21.24 7.02
C VAL A 188 13.77 -22.68 6.54
N THR A 189 12.77 -23.52 6.78
CA THR A 189 12.71 -24.88 6.29
C THR A 189 11.66 -24.98 5.19
N VAL A 190 12.10 -25.27 3.98
CA VAL A 190 11.23 -25.55 2.84
C VAL A 190 11.04 -27.08 2.75
N SER A 191 9.80 -27.53 2.70
CA SER A 191 9.44 -28.95 2.59
C SER A 191 8.29 -29.14 1.62
N HIS A 192 8.08 -30.35 1.13
CA HIS A 192 6.93 -30.76 0.32
C HIS A 192 6.48 -32.17 0.72
N GLU A 193 5.42 -32.71 0.14
CA GLU A 193 4.89 -34.03 0.52
C GLU A 193 5.85 -35.20 0.31
N GLY A 194 6.91 -35.02 -0.49
CA GLY A 194 8.05 -35.93 -0.54
C GLY A 194 8.98 -35.79 0.67
N LEU A 195 10.00 -36.63 0.77
CA LEU A 195 10.93 -36.67 1.92
C LEU A 195 12.00 -35.56 1.92
N GLY A 196 11.99 -34.68 0.92
CA GLY A 196 13.00 -33.64 0.77
C GLY A 196 12.75 -32.40 1.65
N LYS A 197 13.81 -31.91 2.30
CA LYS A 197 13.79 -30.63 3.03
C LYS A 197 15.02 -29.81 2.66
N VAL A 198 14.81 -28.53 2.35
CA VAL A 198 15.87 -27.57 2.19
C VAL A 198 15.85 -26.63 3.39
N LYS A 199 17.02 -26.38 3.98
CA LYS A 199 17.19 -25.52 5.13
C LYS A 199 18.01 -24.30 4.75
N LEU A 200 17.46 -23.13 4.95
CA LEU A 200 18.06 -21.84 4.64
C LEU A 200 18.28 -21.06 5.93
N PRO A 201 19.51 -20.89 6.40
CA PRO A 201 19.83 -20.08 7.57
C PRO A 201 19.44 -18.62 7.34
N LEU A 202 18.94 -17.98 8.41
CA LEU A 202 18.58 -16.57 8.46
C LEU A 202 19.20 -15.96 9.72
N GLU A 203 19.90 -14.85 9.57
CA GLU A 203 20.42 -14.05 10.67
C GLU A 203 19.73 -12.69 10.66
N LEU A 204 19.27 -12.25 11.83
CA LEU A 204 18.63 -10.96 12.04
C LEU A 204 19.44 -10.16 13.07
N GLU A 205 20.08 -9.09 12.65
CA GLU A 205 20.70 -8.11 13.54
C GLU A 205 19.65 -7.08 13.97
N VAL A 206 19.26 -7.11 15.24
CA VAL A 206 18.39 -6.09 15.85
C VAL A 206 19.28 -5.00 16.45
N MET A 207 19.22 -3.80 15.88
CA MET A 207 19.99 -2.63 16.35
C MET A 207 19.34 -1.98 17.57
N ASN A 208 20.10 -1.14 18.28
CA ASN A 208 19.62 -0.49 19.51
C ASN A 208 18.89 0.84 19.28
N HIS A 209 18.25 0.99 18.13
CA HIS A 209 17.31 2.06 17.85
C HIS A 209 15.89 1.51 17.85
N THR A 210 14.89 2.37 18.12
CA THR A 210 13.48 1.99 18.07
C THR A 210 12.77 2.88 17.07
N LEU A 211 12.18 2.28 16.05
CA LEU A 211 11.31 2.97 15.12
C LEU A 211 9.95 3.20 15.83
N PRO A 212 9.41 4.43 15.83
CA PRO A 212 8.08 4.69 16.37
C PRO A 212 6.99 3.87 15.69
N ALA A 213 5.82 3.78 16.31
CA ALA A 213 4.67 3.17 15.66
C ALA A 213 4.27 3.93 14.37
N PRO A 214 3.71 3.24 13.34
CA PRO A 214 3.35 3.88 12.08
C PRO A 214 2.44 5.11 12.20
N SER A 215 1.55 5.14 13.21
CA SER A 215 0.71 6.32 13.51
C SER A 215 1.53 7.54 13.92
N GLU A 216 2.73 7.35 14.50
CA GLU A 216 3.61 8.42 14.99
C GLU A 216 4.63 8.88 13.93
N TRP A 217 4.71 8.21 12.78
CA TRP A 217 5.64 8.59 11.71
C TRP A 217 5.34 9.99 11.17
N ASN A 218 6.39 10.71 10.81
CA ASN A 218 6.27 12.04 10.22
C ASN A 218 5.98 11.98 8.73
N TYR A 219 6.34 10.90 8.07
CA TYR A 219 6.10 10.71 6.64
C TYR A 219 4.61 10.92 6.32
N HIS A 220 4.31 11.88 5.45
CA HIS A 220 2.96 12.21 5.03
C HIS A 220 2.55 11.32 3.86
N LEU A 221 2.14 10.07 4.17
CA LEU A 221 1.63 9.14 3.18
C LEU A 221 0.17 9.44 2.87
N ASP A 222 -0.15 9.65 1.60
CA ASP A 222 -1.51 9.80 1.09
C ASP A 222 -1.77 8.84 -0.08
N LEU A 223 -2.21 7.63 0.21
CA LEU A 223 -2.73 6.69 -0.78
C LEU A 223 -4.25 6.77 -0.77
N TRP A 224 -4.85 7.21 -1.89
CA TRP A 224 -6.31 7.38 -1.96
C TRP A 224 -7.03 6.05 -1.84
N GLN A 225 -8.06 6.02 -0.99
CA GLN A 225 -8.83 4.82 -0.69
C GLN A 225 -10.07 4.74 -1.57
N HIS A 226 -10.38 3.53 -2.07
CA HIS A 226 -11.53 3.23 -2.93
C HIS A 226 -12.44 2.18 -2.26
N PRO A 227 -13.34 2.59 -1.36
CA PRO A 227 -14.21 1.66 -0.64
C PRO A 227 -15.12 0.82 -1.53
N ALA A 228 -15.64 1.39 -2.63
CA ALA A 228 -16.53 0.70 -3.56
C ALA A 228 -15.90 -0.57 -4.17
N ALA A 229 -14.58 -0.54 -4.43
CA ALA A 229 -13.86 -1.71 -4.94
C ALA A 229 -13.88 -2.89 -3.95
N VAL A 230 -13.83 -2.62 -2.64
CA VAL A 230 -13.96 -3.64 -1.60
C VAL A 230 -15.37 -4.25 -1.63
N ALA A 231 -16.41 -3.42 -1.70
CA ALA A 231 -17.78 -3.92 -1.77
C ALA A 231 -17.97 -4.86 -2.96
N ARG A 232 -17.52 -4.45 -4.16
CA ARG A 232 -17.61 -5.29 -5.37
C ARG A 232 -16.84 -6.59 -5.22
N ALA A 233 -15.58 -6.55 -4.84
CA ALA A 233 -14.73 -7.74 -4.78
C ALA A 233 -15.23 -8.77 -3.76
N TYR A 234 -15.92 -8.31 -2.70
CA TYR A 234 -16.49 -9.17 -1.65
C TYR A 234 -17.97 -9.50 -1.86
N GLY A 235 -18.59 -8.99 -2.93
CA GLY A 235 -20.02 -9.20 -3.23
C GLY A 235 -20.96 -8.57 -2.20
N LEU A 236 -20.59 -7.42 -1.64
CA LEU A 236 -21.30 -6.72 -0.57
C LEU A 236 -22.04 -5.49 -1.10
N GLN A 237 -23.07 -5.08 -0.40
CA GLN A 237 -23.71 -3.79 -0.67
C GLN A 237 -22.84 -2.66 -0.12
N VAL A 238 -22.58 -1.66 -0.95
CA VAL A 238 -21.82 -0.46 -0.56
C VAL A 238 -22.47 0.19 0.67
N TRP A 239 -21.64 0.54 1.64
CA TRP A 239 -21.99 1.19 2.92
C TRP A 239 -22.86 0.35 3.87
N SER A 240 -23.04 -0.96 3.61
CA SER A 240 -23.65 -1.88 4.58
C SER A 240 -22.72 -2.12 5.79
N ASP A 241 -23.25 -2.72 6.84
CA ASP A 241 -22.46 -3.09 8.02
C ASP A 241 -21.36 -4.10 7.66
N GLU A 242 -21.70 -5.07 6.82
CA GLU A 242 -20.76 -6.09 6.32
C GLU A 242 -19.64 -5.45 5.49
N HIS A 243 -19.96 -4.41 4.69
CA HIS A 243 -18.94 -3.68 3.94
C HIS A 243 -17.96 -2.96 4.87
N PHE A 244 -18.45 -2.28 5.91
CA PHE A 244 -17.57 -1.64 6.90
C PHE A 244 -16.69 -2.66 7.64
N GLU A 245 -17.21 -3.86 7.95
CA GLU A 245 -16.38 -4.92 8.53
C GLU A 245 -15.30 -5.42 7.54
N ALA A 246 -15.61 -5.54 6.26
CA ALA A 246 -14.66 -5.92 5.22
C ALA A 246 -13.57 -4.85 4.96
N LEU A 247 -13.90 -3.57 5.14
CA LEU A 247 -12.96 -2.45 5.01
C LEU A 247 -11.89 -2.44 6.10
N LYS A 248 -12.23 -2.83 7.34
CA LYS A 248 -11.31 -2.77 8.49
C LYS A 248 -9.93 -3.40 8.23
N PRO A 249 -9.81 -4.68 7.82
CA PRO A 249 -8.51 -5.29 7.62
C PRO A 249 -7.74 -4.65 6.44
N VAL A 250 -8.43 -4.18 5.40
CA VAL A 250 -7.80 -3.53 4.24
C VAL A 250 -7.23 -2.16 4.65
N MET A 251 -7.99 -1.36 5.39
CA MET A 251 -7.56 -0.04 5.87
C MET A 251 -6.54 -0.17 7.01
N LYS A 252 -6.63 -1.21 7.86
CA LYS A 252 -5.62 -1.50 8.89
C LYS A 252 -4.24 -1.74 8.27
N ARG A 253 -4.15 -2.49 7.16
CA ARG A 253 -2.90 -2.68 6.43
C ARG A 253 -2.32 -1.35 5.95
N LEU A 254 -3.16 -0.45 5.48
CA LEU A 254 -2.77 0.89 5.05
C LEU A 254 -2.28 1.73 6.23
N ALA A 255 -3.00 1.71 7.36
CA ALA A 255 -2.59 2.38 8.60
C ALA A 255 -1.23 1.87 9.11
N ASP A 256 -0.98 0.54 9.03
CA ASP A 256 0.28 -0.08 9.42
C ASP A 256 1.46 0.29 8.50
N ALA A 257 1.20 0.88 7.35
CA ALA A 257 2.21 1.48 6.47
C ALA A 257 2.38 3.00 6.68
N GLY A 258 1.70 3.58 7.67
CA GLY A 258 1.86 4.98 8.05
C GLY A 258 0.98 5.97 7.29
N GLN A 259 -0.14 5.53 6.70
CA GLN A 259 -1.13 6.44 6.10
C GLN A 259 -1.52 7.56 7.05
N LYS A 260 -1.68 8.79 6.52
CA LYS A 260 -2.01 9.97 7.30
C LYS A 260 -3.30 10.65 6.90
N VAL A 261 -3.80 10.38 5.71
CA VAL A 261 -4.88 11.12 5.08
C VAL A 261 -6.09 10.23 4.83
N VAL A 262 -7.26 10.70 5.21
CA VAL A 262 -8.55 10.08 4.87
C VAL A 262 -9.04 10.66 3.56
N THR A 263 -9.23 9.84 2.53
CA THR A 263 -9.89 10.23 1.28
C THR A 263 -11.39 10.12 1.46
N ALA A 264 -12.12 11.22 1.31
CA ALA A 264 -13.58 11.25 1.42
C ALA A 264 -14.22 11.87 0.17
N THR A 265 -15.37 11.36 -0.26
CA THR A 265 -16.11 11.87 -1.41
C THR A 265 -17.33 12.68 -0.95
N LEU A 266 -17.38 13.96 -1.36
CA LEU A 266 -18.46 14.87 -0.98
C LEU A 266 -19.75 14.60 -1.77
N ASN A 267 -19.59 14.17 -3.02
CA ASN A 267 -20.66 13.89 -3.94
C ASN A 267 -20.21 12.78 -4.91
N LYS A 268 -20.92 12.59 -6.02
CA LYS A 268 -20.68 11.54 -6.97
C LYS A 268 -19.33 11.66 -7.68
N ASP A 269 -18.62 10.55 -7.73
CA ASP A 269 -17.49 10.23 -8.61
C ASP A 269 -16.62 11.42 -9.04
N PRO A 270 -15.78 11.95 -8.14
CA PRO A 270 -14.98 13.15 -8.41
C PRO A 270 -13.99 12.98 -9.57
N TRP A 271 -13.63 11.77 -9.93
CA TRP A 271 -12.65 11.45 -10.99
C TRP A 271 -13.27 10.96 -12.31
N ASN A 272 -14.60 11.02 -12.46
CA ASN A 272 -15.29 10.75 -13.72
C ASN A 272 -14.92 9.40 -14.36
N HIS A 273 -15.10 8.30 -13.62
CA HIS A 273 -14.84 6.92 -14.05
C HIS A 273 -13.40 6.63 -14.48
N GLN A 274 -12.42 7.24 -13.85
CA GLN A 274 -11.01 6.85 -14.04
C GLN A 274 -10.71 5.47 -13.46
N CYS A 275 -11.47 5.05 -12.46
CA CYS A 275 -11.38 3.76 -11.80
C CYS A 275 -12.40 2.76 -12.38
N TYR A 276 -12.22 1.46 -12.09
CA TYR A 276 -13.17 0.43 -12.50
C TYR A 276 -14.53 0.63 -11.81
N ASP A 277 -14.50 0.83 -10.49
CA ASP A 277 -15.69 1.18 -9.71
C ASP A 277 -15.83 2.71 -9.64
N ALA A 278 -17.04 3.22 -9.75
CA ALA A 278 -17.31 4.62 -9.46
C ALA A 278 -17.16 4.89 -7.95
N ASP A 279 -16.66 6.07 -7.60
CA ASP A 279 -16.61 6.50 -6.22
C ASP A 279 -18.00 6.92 -5.73
N GLU A 280 -18.53 6.16 -4.77
CA GLU A 280 -19.86 6.40 -4.22
C GLU A 280 -19.87 7.63 -3.28
N PRO A 281 -20.93 8.45 -3.30
CA PRO A 281 -21.03 9.59 -2.40
C PRO A 281 -21.10 9.16 -0.94
N MET A 282 -20.39 9.86 -0.07
CA MET A 282 -20.44 9.65 1.37
C MET A 282 -21.44 10.59 2.06
N ILE A 283 -21.96 11.58 1.35
CA ILE A 283 -22.93 12.56 1.84
C ILE A 283 -24.14 12.56 0.91
N THR A 284 -25.35 12.35 1.47
CA THR A 284 -26.58 12.44 0.68
C THR A 284 -27.08 13.88 0.70
N TRP A 285 -27.34 14.43 -0.49
CA TRP A 285 -27.79 15.80 -0.68
C TRP A 285 -29.28 15.81 -1.05
N THR A 286 -30.08 16.62 -0.34
CA THR A 286 -31.50 16.79 -0.60
C THR A 286 -31.84 18.26 -0.74
N LYS A 287 -32.51 18.62 -1.84
CA LYS A 287 -33.10 19.93 -2.05
C LYS A 287 -34.61 19.86 -1.79
N HIS A 288 -35.08 20.61 -0.81
CA HIS A 288 -36.48 20.63 -0.39
C HIS A 288 -37.36 21.46 -1.35
N LYS A 289 -38.68 21.26 -1.26
CA LYS A 289 -39.67 21.96 -2.09
C LYS A 289 -39.63 23.48 -1.93
N ASP A 290 -39.22 23.98 -0.76
CA ASP A 290 -39.06 25.41 -0.46
C ASP A 290 -37.72 25.99 -0.95
N GLY A 291 -36.86 25.16 -1.55
CA GLY A 291 -35.54 25.50 -2.07
C GLY A 291 -34.42 25.42 -1.05
N SER A 292 -34.69 25.06 0.20
CA SER A 292 -33.69 24.80 1.22
C SER A 292 -32.97 23.47 0.98
N TRP A 293 -31.82 23.25 1.64
CA TRP A 293 -31.01 22.06 1.51
C TRP A 293 -30.86 21.34 2.86
N SER A 294 -30.73 20.01 2.79
CA SER A 294 -30.28 19.19 3.91
C SER A 294 -29.26 18.14 3.44
N TYR A 295 -28.39 17.72 4.35
CA TYR A 295 -27.29 16.82 4.08
C TYR A 295 -27.27 15.71 5.13
N ASP A 296 -27.19 14.44 4.68
CA ASP A 296 -27.02 13.29 5.58
C ASP A 296 -25.57 12.85 5.57
N TYR A 297 -24.90 13.00 6.69
CA TYR A 297 -23.47 12.70 6.90
C TYR A 297 -23.21 11.30 7.48
N LYS A 298 -24.22 10.42 7.62
CA LYS A 298 -24.04 9.14 8.33
C LYS A 298 -22.92 8.28 7.78
N VAL A 299 -22.82 8.17 6.45
CA VAL A 299 -21.76 7.38 5.80
C VAL A 299 -20.40 8.07 5.98
N PHE A 300 -20.33 9.37 5.73
CA PHE A 300 -19.15 10.19 5.94
C PHE A 300 -18.60 10.04 7.36
N ASP A 301 -19.47 10.22 8.34
CA ASP A 301 -19.10 10.10 9.76
C ASP A 301 -18.54 8.73 10.10
N ARG A 302 -19.20 7.68 9.63
CA ARG A 302 -18.79 6.30 9.90
C ARG A 302 -17.46 5.97 9.22
N TRP A 303 -17.26 6.45 7.99
CA TRP A 303 -16.02 6.27 7.25
C TRP A 303 -14.86 6.98 7.94
N VAL A 304 -15.02 8.27 8.21
CA VAL A 304 -13.98 9.06 8.90
C VAL A 304 -13.65 8.44 10.26
N GLN A 305 -14.66 8.10 11.08
CA GLN A 305 -14.43 7.50 12.38
C GLN A 305 -13.67 6.16 12.29
N LEU A 306 -14.01 5.29 11.32
CA LEU A 306 -13.26 4.07 11.07
C LEU A 306 -11.77 4.34 10.83
N MET A 307 -11.46 5.34 10.01
CA MET A 307 -10.08 5.69 9.68
C MET A 307 -9.34 6.28 10.88
N LEU A 308 -9.99 7.16 11.64
CA LEU A 308 -9.45 7.74 12.88
C LEU A 308 -9.17 6.64 13.94
N ASP A 309 -10.07 5.68 14.09
CA ASP A 309 -9.91 4.55 15.02
C ASP A 309 -8.72 3.64 14.64
N LEU A 310 -8.32 3.65 13.38
CA LEU A 310 -7.14 2.93 12.88
C LEU A 310 -5.83 3.74 13.00
N GLY A 311 -5.90 5.00 13.44
CA GLY A 311 -4.75 5.91 13.57
C GLY A 311 -4.40 6.67 12.30
N ILE A 312 -5.35 6.80 11.35
CA ILE A 312 -5.24 7.66 10.16
C ILE A 312 -5.98 8.95 10.49
N ASP A 313 -5.30 9.92 11.09
CA ASP A 313 -5.94 11.03 11.81
C ASP A 313 -5.32 12.41 11.55
N ARG A 314 -4.40 12.52 10.57
CA ARG A 314 -3.73 13.81 10.32
C ARG A 314 -4.56 14.76 9.48
N GLU A 315 -5.18 14.27 8.40
CA GLU A 315 -6.01 15.07 7.50
C GLU A 315 -7.20 14.28 6.96
N ILE A 316 -8.30 14.99 6.69
CA ILE A 316 -9.45 14.51 5.94
C ILE A 316 -9.51 15.33 4.65
N ASN A 317 -9.16 14.70 3.52
CA ASN A 317 -9.19 15.34 2.21
C ASN A 317 -10.48 15.00 1.48
N CYS A 318 -11.37 16.01 1.34
CA CYS A 318 -12.73 15.85 0.84
C CYS A 318 -12.83 16.21 -0.66
N TYR A 319 -12.95 15.21 -1.49
CA TYR A 319 -13.07 15.33 -2.96
C TYR A 319 -14.55 15.48 -3.37
N SER A 320 -14.98 16.40 -4.23
CA SER A 320 -14.27 17.58 -4.70
C SER A 320 -15.28 18.68 -5.02
N MET A 321 -14.91 19.95 -4.78
CA MET A 321 -15.71 21.09 -5.27
C MET A 321 -15.68 21.23 -6.80
N ALA A 322 -14.65 20.71 -7.44
CA ALA A 322 -14.50 20.72 -8.88
C ALA A 322 -14.22 19.30 -9.42
N PRO A 323 -15.21 18.39 -9.43
CA PRO A 323 -15.08 17.10 -10.06
C PRO A 323 -14.59 17.21 -11.51
N TRP A 324 -14.00 16.17 -12.07
CA TRP A 324 -13.45 16.22 -13.43
C TRP A 324 -14.47 16.58 -14.50
N ASN A 325 -15.75 16.13 -14.35
CA ASN A 325 -16.86 16.48 -15.21
C ASN A 325 -17.67 17.68 -14.73
N CYS A 326 -17.38 18.24 -13.53
CA CYS A 326 -18.13 19.27 -12.83
C CYS A 326 -19.61 18.91 -12.56
N GLU A 327 -19.93 17.61 -12.49
CA GLU A 327 -21.29 17.12 -12.22
C GLU A 327 -21.47 16.84 -10.72
N LEU A 328 -22.65 17.23 -10.23
CA LEU A 328 -23.13 16.97 -8.88
C LEU A 328 -24.52 16.33 -8.93
N GLU A 329 -24.81 15.48 -7.95
CA GLU A 329 -26.11 14.82 -7.81
C GLU A 329 -26.78 15.18 -6.49
N TYR A 330 -28.10 15.37 -6.52
CA TYR A 330 -28.92 15.56 -5.34
C TYR A 330 -30.35 15.06 -5.58
N PHE A 331 -31.02 14.66 -4.51
CA PHE A 331 -32.45 14.36 -4.58
C PHE A 331 -33.25 15.68 -4.52
N ASP A 332 -34.09 15.94 -5.52
CA ASP A 332 -35.00 17.09 -5.57
C ASP A 332 -36.41 16.65 -5.15
N GLU A 333 -36.87 17.11 -3.99
CA GLU A 333 -38.20 16.76 -3.47
C GLU A 333 -39.35 17.30 -4.33
N ALA A 334 -39.16 18.41 -5.04
CA ALA A 334 -40.18 18.97 -5.91
C ALA A 334 -40.40 18.11 -7.16
N GLU A 335 -39.28 17.56 -7.68
CA GLU A 335 -39.28 16.66 -8.84
C GLU A 335 -39.50 15.17 -8.45
N GLY A 336 -39.26 14.83 -7.16
CA GLY A 336 -39.36 13.45 -6.66
C GLY A 336 -38.34 12.48 -7.24
N LYS A 337 -37.15 12.97 -7.67
CA LYS A 337 -36.09 12.17 -8.30
C LYS A 337 -34.69 12.74 -8.06
N MET A 338 -33.69 11.92 -8.38
CA MET A 338 -32.30 12.38 -8.47
C MET A 338 -32.10 13.33 -9.66
N ILE A 339 -31.41 14.43 -9.42
CA ILE A 339 -31.03 15.41 -10.42
C ILE A 339 -29.51 15.47 -10.50
N THR A 340 -28.98 15.38 -11.72
CA THR A 340 -27.59 15.70 -12.01
C THR A 340 -27.51 17.12 -12.56
N VAL A 341 -26.62 17.93 -12.01
CA VAL A 341 -26.41 19.30 -12.45
C VAL A 341 -24.93 19.54 -12.74
N LYS A 342 -24.63 20.25 -13.79
CA LYS A 342 -23.28 20.70 -14.10
C LYS A 342 -23.00 22.03 -13.40
N ALA A 343 -22.08 22.02 -12.43
CA ALA A 343 -21.70 23.19 -11.64
C ALA A 343 -20.24 23.56 -11.92
N GLU A 344 -19.98 24.12 -13.09
CA GLU A 344 -18.62 24.54 -13.48
C GLU A 344 -18.13 25.70 -12.59
N PRO A 345 -16.90 25.64 -12.08
CA PRO A 345 -16.29 26.76 -11.38
C PRO A 345 -16.33 28.04 -12.20
N GLY A 346 -16.65 29.17 -11.55
CA GLY A 346 -16.79 30.47 -12.22
C GLY A 346 -18.17 30.74 -12.82
N THR A 347 -19.09 29.76 -12.84
CA THR A 347 -20.48 29.97 -13.26
C THR A 347 -21.38 30.38 -12.11
N PRO A 348 -22.52 31.06 -12.33
CA PRO A 348 -23.41 31.48 -11.26
C PRO A 348 -24.04 30.34 -10.45
N ILE A 349 -24.10 29.13 -10.98
CA ILE A 349 -24.64 27.96 -10.30
C ILE A 349 -23.65 27.42 -9.25
N PHE A 350 -22.36 27.57 -9.47
CA PHE A 350 -21.31 27.06 -8.60
C PHE A 350 -21.46 27.55 -7.15
N PRO A 351 -21.44 28.88 -6.85
CA PRO A 351 -21.63 29.34 -5.49
C PRO A 351 -23.04 29.08 -4.95
N LYS A 352 -24.08 28.98 -5.81
CA LYS A 352 -25.45 28.67 -5.34
C LYS A 352 -25.57 27.28 -4.72
N ILE A 353 -24.78 26.33 -5.21
CA ILE A 353 -24.77 24.95 -4.72
C ILE A 353 -23.79 24.81 -3.56
N TRP A 354 -22.56 25.33 -3.70
CA TRP A 354 -21.51 25.11 -2.71
C TRP A 354 -21.66 25.95 -1.45
N THR A 355 -22.18 27.17 -1.54
CA THR A 355 -22.34 28.04 -0.35
C THR A 355 -23.22 27.42 0.75
N PRO A 356 -24.44 26.93 0.48
CA PRO A 356 -25.24 26.29 1.52
C PRO A 356 -24.58 25.02 2.06
N PHE A 357 -23.98 24.20 1.20
CA PHE A 357 -23.28 23.02 1.63
C PHE A 357 -22.10 23.32 2.56
N LEU A 358 -21.19 24.20 2.17
CA LEU A 358 -20.00 24.51 2.97
C LEU A 358 -20.33 25.09 4.33
N LYS A 359 -21.40 25.90 4.43
CA LYS A 359 -21.86 26.45 5.72
C LYS A 359 -22.39 25.35 6.64
N ASP A 360 -23.18 24.43 6.12
CA ASP A 360 -23.71 23.30 6.88
C ASP A 360 -22.61 22.32 7.25
N PHE A 361 -21.76 21.96 6.29
CA PHE A 361 -20.63 21.06 6.49
C PHE A 361 -19.63 21.58 7.53
N LYS A 362 -19.32 22.89 7.51
CA LYS A 362 -18.51 23.51 8.55
C LYS A 362 -19.09 23.28 9.93
N GLN A 363 -20.38 23.56 10.13
CA GLN A 363 -21.07 23.37 11.43
C GLN A 363 -21.02 21.89 11.85
N HIS A 364 -21.22 20.96 10.91
CA HIS A 364 -21.12 19.54 11.17
C HIS A 364 -19.70 19.14 11.62
N LEU A 365 -18.68 19.60 10.91
CA LEU A 365 -17.28 19.34 11.25
C LEU A 365 -16.86 19.96 12.60
N GLU A 366 -17.39 21.16 12.94
CA GLU A 366 -17.20 21.77 14.27
C GLU A 366 -17.78 20.89 15.37
N GLN A 367 -19.00 20.37 15.19
CA GLN A 367 -19.65 19.47 16.16
C GLN A 367 -18.87 18.16 16.35
N LYS A 368 -18.22 17.66 15.31
CA LYS A 368 -17.37 16.48 15.37
C LYS A 368 -15.96 16.73 15.90
N GLY A 369 -15.52 17.99 15.95
CA GLY A 369 -14.14 18.35 16.28
C GLY A 369 -13.16 18.12 15.14
N TRP A 370 -13.63 17.98 13.90
CA TRP A 370 -12.81 17.62 12.73
C TRP A 370 -12.44 18.80 11.83
N LEU A 371 -13.00 19.99 12.05
CA LEU A 371 -12.83 21.13 11.14
C LEU A 371 -11.37 21.53 10.93
N SER A 372 -10.53 21.49 11.96
CA SER A 372 -9.15 21.99 11.90
C SER A 372 -8.23 21.19 11.00
N PHE A 373 -8.55 19.91 10.75
CA PHE A 373 -7.77 19.00 9.91
C PHE A 373 -8.55 18.45 8.70
N THR A 374 -9.66 19.14 8.33
CA THR A 374 -10.40 18.84 7.09
C THR A 374 -10.05 19.85 6.00
N ASN A 375 -9.76 19.35 4.80
CA ASN A 375 -9.50 20.14 3.61
C ASN A 375 -10.55 19.84 2.53
N ILE A 376 -10.82 20.83 1.69
CA ILE A 376 -11.44 20.59 0.38
C ILE A 376 -10.34 20.15 -0.57
N ALA A 377 -10.49 18.96 -1.15
CA ALA A 377 -9.49 18.38 -2.00
C ALA A 377 -9.87 18.48 -3.48
N MET A 378 -8.87 18.69 -4.32
CA MET A 378 -9.02 18.78 -5.77
C MET A 378 -7.84 18.10 -6.47
N ASP A 379 -8.06 17.75 -7.74
CA ASP A 379 -7.11 17.02 -8.55
C ASP A 379 -6.86 17.76 -9.87
N GLU A 380 -5.63 18.25 -10.07
CA GLU A 380 -5.11 18.90 -11.28
C GLU A 380 -6.05 19.95 -11.92
N ARG A 381 -6.57 20.89 -11.12
CA ARG A 381 -7.48 21.93 -11.59
C ARG A 381 -6.75 23.16 -12.14
N THR A 382 -7.37 23.83 -13.12
CA THR A 382 -6.85 25.09 -13.67
C THR A 382 -6.83 26.19 -12.60
N PRO A 383 -5.94 27.18 -12.72
CA PRO A 383 -5.89 28.31 -11.78
C PRO A 383 -7.22 29.07 -11.67
N GLU A 384 -8.02 29.13 -12.72
CA GLU A 384 -9.34 29.78 -12.75
C GLU A 384 -10.36 28.99 -11.92
N ALA A 385 -10.38 27.65 -12.07
CA ALA A 385 -11.22 26.77 -11.27
C ALA A 385 -10.84 26.84 -9.79
N MET A 386 -9.53 26.85 -9.50
CA MET A 386 -9.01 27.01 -8.14
C MET A 386 -9.42 28.34 -7.53
N ARG A 387 -9.36 29.46 -8.28
CA ARG A 387 -9.80 30.78 -7.78
C ARG A 387 -11.30 30.78 -7.46
N ALA A 388 -12.13 30.25 -8.35
CA ALA A 388 -13.55 30.19 -8.14
C ALA A 388 -13.93 29.35 -6.91
N ALA A 389 -13.23 28.24 -6.67
CA ALA A 389 -13.42 27.43 -5.47
C ALA A 389 -12.93 28.15 -4.19
N ALA A 390 -11.77 28.81 -4.26
CA ALA A 390 -11.20 29.58 -3.15
C ALA A 390 -12.13 30.71 -2.72
N ASP A 391 -12.69 31.48 -3.66
CA ASP A 391 -13.58 32.60 -3.38
C ASP A 391 -14.84 32.14 -2.59
N VAL A 392 -15.37 30.95 -2.90
CA VAL A 392 -16.52 30.39 -2.16
C VAL A 392 -16.09 29.86 -0.81
N LEU A 393 -14.96 29.14 -0.72
CA LEU A 393 -14.47 28.57 0.54
C LEU A 393 -14.09 29.66 1.55
N GLU A 394 -13.38 30.71 1.10
CA GLU A 394 -13.00 31.86 1.94
C GLU A 394 -14.21 32.59 2.54
N GLN A 395 -15.34 32.64 1.83
CA GLN A 395 -16.58 33.25 2.30
C GLN A 395 -17.36 32.37 3.27
N CYS A 396 -17.28 31.05 3.15
CA CYS A 396 -18.15 30.12 3.86
C CYS A 396 -17.47 29.40 5.02
N ALA A 397 -16.21 29.00 4.83
CA ALA A 397 -15.45 28.19 5.77
C ALA A 397 -13.94 28.47 5.65
N PRO A 398 -13.48 29.68 5.98
CA PRO A 398 -12.08 30.10 5.82
C PRO A 398 -11.09 29.30 6.70
N GLU A 399 -11.60 28.58 7.70
CA GLU A 399 -10.81 27.69 8.57
C GLU A 399 -10.37 26.41 7.86
N MET A 400 -11.13 25.99 6.87
CA MET A 400 -10.76 24.86 6.03
C MET A 400 -9.65 25.26 5.05
N GLY A 401 -8.80 24.31 4.67
CA GLY A 401 -7.79 24.50 3.66
C GLY A 401 -8.13 23.80 2.36
N PHE A 402 -7.20 23.91 1.42
CA PHE A 402 -7.16 23.05 0.24
C PHE A 402 -6.10 21.99 0.37
N ALA A 403 -6.44 20.79 -0.14
CA ALA A 403 -5.49 19.76 -0.56
C ALA A 403 -5.51 19.67 -2.09
N LEU A 404 -4.36 19.61 -2.75
CA LEU A 404 -4.27 19.61 -4.21
C LEU A 404 -3.18 18.69 -4.72
N ALA A 405 -3.54 17.72 -5.56
CA ALA A 405 -2.59 17.11 -6.47
C ALA A 405 -2.34 18.11 -7.61
N ASP A 406 -1.12 18.66 -7.69
CA ASP A 406 -0.82 19.87 -8.48
C ASP A 406 0.33 19.64 -9.45
N ASN A 407 0.14 20.06 -10.68
CA ASN A 407 1.17 20.10 -11.70
C ASN A 407 1.64 21.53 -12.06
N HIS A 408 1.26 22.56 -11.25
CA HIS A 408 1.45 23.98 -11.58
C HIS A 408 2.09 24.86 -10.49
N LYS A 409 2.53 24.34 -9.36
CA LYS A 409 3.00 25.11 -8.18
C LYS A 409 1.95 26.14 -7.69
N SER A 410 0.70 25.73 -7.62
CA SER A 410 -0.44 26.59 -7.25
C SER A 410 -0.31 27.16 -5.83
N TYR A 411 0.45 26.50 -4.94
CA TYR A 411 0.74 26.98 -3.59
C TYR A 411 1.37 28.38 -3.53
N LYS A 412 2.03 28.83 -4.60
CA LYS A 412 2.56 30.21 -4.70
C LYS A 412 1.49 31.28 -4.89
N LYS A 413 0.29 30.87 -5.31
CA LYS A 413 -0.85 31.76 -5.57
C LYS A 413 -1.94 31.66 -4.51
N PHE A 414 -2.08 30.52 -3.85
CA PHE A 414 -3.14 30.21 -2.91
C PHE A 414 -2.54 29.84 -1.55
N THR A 415 -2.54 30.81 -0.60
CA THR A 415 -1.94 30.63 0.73
C THR A 415 -2.72 29.67 1.64
N MET A 416 -4.00 29.43 1.33
CA MET A 416 -4.87 28.49 2.06
C MET A 416 -4.59 27.00 1.70
N MET A 417 -3.61 26.72 0.86
CA MET A 417 -3.25 25.38 0.46
C MET A 417 -2.44 24.71 1.56
N LYS A 418 -3.11 23.88 2.38
CA LYS A 418 -2.52 23.17 3.52
C LYS A 418 -1.70 21.97 3.06
N ASP A 419 -2.23 21.19 2.14
CA ASP A 419 -1.56 20.03 1.56
C ASP A 419 -1.36 20.24 0.05
N VAL A 420 -0.14 20.13 -0.42
CA VAL A 420 0.16 20.19 -1.85
C VAL A 420 1.04 19.01 -2.26
N CYS A 421 0.58 18.27 -3.24
CA CYS A 421 1.31 17.19 -3.84
C CYS A 421 1.71 17.56 -5.28
N VAL A 422 3.00 17.54 -5.61
CA VAL A 422 3.49 17.89 -6.94
C VAL A 422 3.90 16.65 -7.73
N ALA A 423 3.61 16.65 -9.04
CA ALA A 423 4.06 15.57 -9.91
C ALA A 423 5.59 15.51 -9.97
N ILE A 424 6.15 14.34 -9.72
CA ILE A 424 7.61 14.13 -9.65
C ILE A 424 8.36 14.64 -10.90
N HIS A 425 7.74 14.60 -12.07
CA HIS A 425 8.35 14.97 -13.34
C HIS A 425 8.07 16.41 -13.79
N HIS A 426 7.15 17.13 -13.15
CA HIS A 426 6.75 18.48 -13.57
C HIS A 426 7.46 19.60 -12.82
N SER A 427 7.70 19.43 -11.54
CA SER A 427 8.35 20.50 -10.81
C SER A 427 8.89 20.07 -9.44
N ILE A 428 10.20 20.17 -9.30
CA ILE A 428 10.81 20.10 -7.98
C ILE A 428 10.42 21.38 -7.22
N VAL A 429 9.87 21.24 -6.02
CA VAL A 429 9.65 22.36 -5.10
C VAL A 429 10.99 22.70 -4.46
N SER A 430 11.33 23.98 -4.36
CA SER A 430 12.60 24.34 -3.74
C SER A 430 12.64 23.97 -2.26
N PRO A 431 13.79 23.58 -1.69
CA PRO A 431 13.91 23.29 -0.26
C PRO A 431 13.41 24.45 0.62
N GLU A 432 13.65 25.70 0.22
CA GLU A 432 13.22 26.90 0.91
C GLU A 432 11.68 27.02 0.95
N ASP A 433 11.01 26.72 -0.17
CA ASP A 433 9.54 26.73 -0.23
C ASP A 433 8.97 25.62 0.70
N ILE A 434 9.59 24.43 0.70
CA ILE A 434 9.18 23.32 1.58
C ILE A 434 9.34 23.70 3.06
N GLU A 435 10.49 24.28 3.42
CA GLU A 435 10.76 24.71 4.79
C GLU A 435 9.76 25.78 5.27
N ILE A 436 9.48 26.79 4.45
CA ILE A 436 8.49 27.84 4.75
C ILE A 436 7.11 27.21 4.96
N ARG A 437 6.69 26.31 4.08
CA ARG A 437 5.38 25.65 4.19
C ARG A 437 5.29 24.78 5.45
N ARG A 438 6.34 24.00 5.73
CA ARG A 438 6.43 23.17 6.93
C ARG A 438 6.38 24.01 8.21
N ALA A 439 7.05 25.15 8.25
CA ALA A 439 7.01 26.09 9.37
C ALA A 439 5.60 26.70 9.60
N ASN A 440 4.77 26.74 8.56
CA ASN A 440 3.37 27.14 8.62
C ASN A 440 2.40 25.97 8.88
N GLY A 441 2.88 24.77 9.20
CA GLY A 441 2.06 23.58 9.41
C GLY A 441 1.40 23.05 8.14
N GLN A 442 2.02 23.29 6.98
CA GLN A 442 1.56 22.84 5.66
C GLN A 442 2.45 21.71 5.16
N TYR A 443 1.86 20.77 4.41
CA TYR A 443 2.58 19.62 3.84
C TYR A 443 2.90 19.84 2.37
N THR A 444 4.06 19.32 1.96
CA THR A 444 4.51 19.32 0.59
C THR A 444 5.00 17.92 0.24
N THR A 445 4.27 17.24 -0.63
CA THR A 445 4.53 15.88 -1.04
C THR A 445 4.78 15.82 -2.56
N PHE A 446 5.15 14.65 -3.06
CA PHE A 446 5.23 14.38 -4.49
C PHE A 446 4.39 13.15 -4.84
N TYR A 447 4.05 13.00 -6.12
CA TYR A 447 3.35 11.82 -6.59
C TYR A 447 3.96 11.23 -7.85
N VAL A 448 3.76 9.92 -8.02
CA VAL A 448 3.88 9.18 -9.26
C VAL A 448 2.53 8.57 -9.61
N CYS A 449 2.22 8.51 -10.90
CA CYS A 449 0.97 7.93 -11.41
C CYS A 449 1.27 7.14 -12.69
N CYS A 450 0.48 7.32 -13.74
CA CYS A 450 0.76 6.74 -15.07
C CYS A 450 2.07 7.27 -15.70
N SER A 451 2.61 8.34 -15.17
CA SER A 451 3.85 9.00 -15.61
C SER A 451 4.64 9.54 -14.40
N PRO A 452 5.98 9.50 -14.44
CA PRO A 452 6.83 8.83 -15.43
C PRO A 452 6.71 7.32 -15.35
N SER A 453 7.11 6.60 -16.39
CA SER A 453 7.15 5.13 -16.33
C SER A 453 8.24 4.58 -15.41
N TYR A 454 9.17 5.44 -14.98
CA TYR A 454 10.25 5.13 -14.04
C TYR A 454 10.70 6.40 -13.27
N PRO A 455 10.99 6.33 -11.94
CA PRO A 455 10.62 5.21 -11.07
C PRO A 455 9.11 5.15 -10.88
N ASN A 456 8.57 3.95 -10.72
CA ASN A 456 7.14 3.78 -10.51
C ASN A 456 6.85 2.52 -9.66
N THR A 457 5.57 2.20 -9.49
CA THR A 457 5.09 1.07 -8.70
C THR A 457 4.09 0.22 -9.48
N PHE A 458 4.34 0.01 -10.77
CA PHE A 458 3.56 -0.91 -11.60
C PHE A 458 3.85 -2.37 -11.22
N THR A 459 2.98 -3.28 -11.57
CA THR A 459 3.21 -4.72 -11.28
C THR A 459 4.46 -5.26 -11.95
N THR A 460 4.96 -4.60 -13.00
CA THR A 460 6.18 -4.95 -13.73
C THR A 460 7.38 -4.04 -13.42
N SER A 461 7.23 -3.05 -12.53
CA SER A 461 8.36 -2.25 -12.03
C SER A 461 9.36 -3.13 -11.30
N TYR A 462 10.65 -2.78 -11.35
CA TYR A 462 11.61 -3.41 -10.45
C TYR A 462 11.20 -3.16 -9.00
N HIS A 463 11.33 -4.16 -8.15
CA HIS A 463 10.85 -4.08 -6.77
C HIS A 463 11.50 -2.90 -5.99
N TYR A 464 12.78 -2.61 -6.25
CA TYR A 464 13.49 -1.49 -5.63
C TYR A 464 12.93 -0.10 -5.99
N GLU A 465 12.17 0.04 -7.10
CA GLU A 465 11.62 1.33 -7.49
C GLU A 465 10.67 1.91 -6.42
N ALA A 466 9.89 1.06 -5.78
CA ALA A 466 8.99 1.48 -4.71
C ALA A 466 9.77 1.99 -3.47
N GLU A 467 10.87 1.34 -3.11
CA GLU A 467 11.76 1.79 -2.02
C GLU A 467 12.52 3.06 -2.42
N LEU A 468 12.94 3.18 -3.68
CA LEU A 468 13.60 4.38 -4.21
C LEU A 468 12.76 5.65 -3.97
N LEU A 469 11.42 5.56 -4.01
CA LEU A 469 10.57 6.71 -3.73
C LEU A 469 10.75 7.25 -2.29
N GLY A 470 11.06 6.40 -1.33
CA GLY A 470 11.41 6.83 0.04
C GLY A 470 12.78 7.54 0.11
N TRP A 471 13.77 7.02 -0.58
CA TRP A 471 15.08 7.67 -0.71
C TRP A 471 14.97 9.01 -1.44
N TYR A 472 14.18 9.07 -2.52
CA TYR A 472 13.88 10.31 -3.25
C TYR A 472 13.20 11.35 -2.35
N ASN A 473 12.25 10.92 -1.51
CA ASN A 473 11.58 11.77 -0.54
C ASN A 473 12.58 12.52 0.35
N ILE A 474 13.50 11.79 0.97
CA ILE A 474 14.52 12.37 1.86
C ILE A 474 15.55 13.19 1.10
N ALA A 475 15.98 12.75 -0.09
CA ALA A 475 16.94 13.46 -0.90
C ALA A 475 16.44 14.86 -1.33
N HIS A 476 15.14 15.00 -1.56
CA HIS A 476 14.51 16.26 -1.97
C HIS A 476 13.75 16.98 -0.84
N ASP A 477 13.86 16.49 0.39
CA ASP A 477 13.27 17.07 1.61
C ASP A 477 11.74 17.19 1.59
N TYR A 478 11.04 16.35 0.81
CA TYR A 478 9.58 16.29 0.84
C TYR A 478 9.05 15.73 2.17
N ASP A 479 7.83 16.13 2.55
CA ASP A 479 7.18 15.63 3.75
C ASP A 479 6.68 14.19 3.59
N GLY A 480 6.40 13.76 2.35
CA GLY A 480 5.88 12.43 2.04
C GLY A 480 5.56 12.24 0.57
N MET A 481 4.66 11.33 0.26
CA MET A 481 4.18 11.10 -1.10
C MET A 481 2.69 10.81 -1.16
N LEU A 482 2.11 11.09 -2.32
CA LEU A 482 0.76 10.69 -2.70
C LEU A 482 0.81 9.67 -3.83
N ARG A 483 -0.17 8.77 -3.87
CA ARG A 483 -0.57 8.05 -5.06
C ARG A 483 -2.09 7.93 -5.14
N TRP A 484 -2.63 8.12 -6.33
CA TRP A 484 -4.07 8.28 -6.59
C TRP A 484 -4.92 7.04 -6.35
N ALA A 485 -4.26 5.89 -5.97
CA ALA A 485 -5.01 4.69 -5.69
C ALA A 485 -4.25 3.69 -4.82
N TYR A 486 -4.86 3.32 -3.71
CA TYR A 486 -4.43 2.24 -2.82
C TYR A 486 -5.01 0.90 -3.26
N ASN A 487 -6.32 0.87 -3.54
CA ASN A 487 -7.10 -0.35 -3.77
C ASN A 487 -8.21 -0.20 -4.81
N SER A 488 -8.01 0.64 -5.83
CA SER A 488 -8.92 0.72 -6.97
C SER A 488 -8.66 -0.44 -7.93
N TRP A 489 -9.27 -1.58 -7.63
CA TRP A 489 -8.99 -2.84 -8.31
C TRP A 489 -9.61 -2.89 -9.71
N ALA A 490 -8.88 -3.49 -10.66
CA ALA A 490 -9.43 -3.99 -11.91
C ALA A 490 -10.54 -5.03 -11.65
N GLU A 491 -11.16 -5.55 -12.68
CA GLU A 491 -12.26 -6.52 -12.55
C GLU A 491 -11.86 -7.76 -11.76
N ASP A 492 -10.75 -8.40 -12.13
CA ASP A 492 -10.14 -9.53 -11.43
C ASP A 492 -8.61 -9.34 -11.33
N PRO A 493 -8.14 -8.50 -10.41
CA PRO A 493 -6.74 -8.11 -10.34
C PRO A 493 -5.80 -9.27 -9.96
N GLN A 494 -6.35 -10.32 -9.36
CA GLN A 494 -5.57 -11.51 -8.99
C GLN A 494 -5.17 -12.31 -10.23
N TYR A 495 -6.00 -12.32 -11.26
CA TYR A 495 -5.75 -12.96 -12.54
C TYR A 495 -5.11 -12.01 -13.55
N ASP A 496 -5.67 -10.79 -13.69
CA ASP A 496 -5.27 -9.79 -14.67
C ASP A 496 -5.21 -8.39 -14.03
N SER A 497 -4.01 -7.86 -13.89
CA SER A 497 -3.77 -6.56 -13.27
C SER A 497 -3.93 -5.37 -14.22
N ARG A 498 -4.22 -5.63 -15.50
CA ARG A 498 -4.39 -4.59 -16.52
C ARG A 498 -5.75 -3.92 -16.38
N TYR A 499 -5.78 -2.61 -16.58
CA TYR A 499 -7.01 -1.85 -16.58
C TYR A 499 -6.98 -0.67 -17.55
N GLY A 500 -7.83 -0.73 -18.58
CA GLY A 500 -8.08 0.38 -19.49
C GLY A 500 -6.82 0.90 -20.19
N ASN A 501 -6.48 2.16 -19.95
CA ASN A 501 -5.31 2.84 -20.51
C ASN A 501 -4.17 2.98 -19.50
N TRP A 502 -4.38 2.55 -18.27
CA TRP A 502 -3.40 2.63 -17.19
C TRP A 502 -2.48 1.41 -17.21
N MET A 503 -1.23 1.61 -16.86
CA MET A 503 -0.31 0.49 -16.67
C MET A 503 -0.80 -0.42 -15.55
N SER A 504 -0.51 -1.71 -15.67
CA SER A 504 -0.89 -2.71 -14.68
C SER A 504 -0.39 -2.32 -13.29
N GLY A 505 -1.31 -2.28 -12.30
CA GLY A 505 -1.00 -1.88 -10.94
C GLY A 505 -0.87 -0.38 -10.70
N ASP A 506 -1.14 0.49 -11.70
CA ASP A 506 -1.21 1.93 -11.49
C ASP A 506 -2.35 2.30 -10.52
N THR A 507 -3.46 1.57 -10.57
CA THR A 507 -4.67 1.85 -9.80
C THR A 507 -4.73 1.16 -8.44
N TYR A 508 -3.72 0.38 -8.03
CA TYR A 508 -3.71 -0.25 -6.71
C TYR A 508 -2.33 -0.76 -6.30
N PHE A 509 -2.14 -0.87 -4.98
CA PHE A 509 -0.97 -1.49 -4.35
C PHE A 509 -1.26 -2.87 -3.77
N VAL A 510 -2.47 -3.10 -3.28
CA VAL A 510 -2.86 -4.31 -2.56
C VAL A 510 -3.95 -5.06 -3.32
N TYR A 511 -4.16 -6.31 -3.01
CA TYR A 511 -5.10 -7.19 -3.67
C TYR A 511 -6.33 -7.48 -2.79
N PRO A 512 -7.45 -7.92 -3.38
CA PRO A 512 -8.62 -8.35 -2.63
C PRO A 512 -8.27 -9.40 -1.55
N TYR A 513 -9.17 -9.53 -0.58
CA TYR A 513 -9.03 -10.46 0.55
C TYR A 513 -7.79 -10.19 1.41
N ASN A 514 -7.47 -8.90 1.58
CA ASN A 514 -6.36 -8.40 2.40
C ASN A 514 -5.00 -9.01 2.02
N ARG A 515 -4.75 -9.22 0.74
CA ARG A 515 -3.44 -9.63 0.24
C ARG A 515 -2.56 -8.44 -0.06
N SER A 516 -1.32 -8.47 0.39
CA SER A 516 -0.30 -7.46 0.08
C SER A 516 0.31 -7.69 -1.31
N SER A 517 1.17 -6.79 -1.74
CA SER A 517 2.04 -6.97 -2.89
C SER A 517 3.49 -6.68 -2.52
N ILE A 518 4.43 -7.17 -3.33
CA ILE A 518 5.86 -6.85 -3.17
C ILE A 518 6.06 -5.33 -3.25
N ARG A 519 5.38 -4.66 -4.18
CA ARG A 519 5.45 -3.19 -4.36
C ARG A 519 5.04 -2.43 -3.11
N PHE A 520 4.00 -2.90 -2.40
CA PHE A 520 3.53 -2.28 -1.18
C PHE A 520 4.50 -2.52 -0.01
N GLU A 521 5.04 -3.73 0.12
CA GLU A 521 6.07 -4.01 1.15
C GLU A 521 7.32 -3.15 0.90
N LYS A 522 7.79 -3.05 -0.34
CA LYS A 522 8.96 -2.23 -0.71
C LYS A 522 8.70 -0.72 -0.58
N LEU A 523 7.47 -0.25 -0.82
CA LEU A 523 7.11 1.14 -0.51
C LEU A 523 7.23 1.41 0.99
N ARG A 524 6.76 0.48 1.82
CA ARG A 524 6.90 0.56 3.27
C ARG A 524 8.37 0.58 3.70
N ASP A 525 9.23 -0.27 3.11
CA ASP A 525 10.69 -0.24 3.36
C ASP A 525 11.24 1.17 3.12
N GLY A 526 10.84 1.83 2.02
CA GLY A 526 11.24 3.21 1.71
C GLY A 526 10.73 4.26 2.72
N ILE A 527 9.51 4.09 3.23
CA ILE A 527 8.94 4.98 4.27
C ILE A 527 9.71 4.80 5.59
N GLU A 528 9.99 3.57 6.00
CA GLU A 528 10.75 3.27 7.21
C GLU A 528 12.18 3.81 7.14
N VAL A 529 12.83 3.71 5.97
CA VAL A 529 14.13 4.36 5.71
C VAL A 529 14.05 5.87 5.93
N ALA A 530 13.03 6.53 5.39
CA ALA A 530 12.86 7.98 5.56
C ALA A 530 12.68 8.35 7.04
N GLU A 531 11.89 7.58 7.78
CA GLU A 531 11.69 7.80 9.21
C GLU A 531 12.97 7.55 10.03
N LYS A 532 13.74 6.51 9.73
CA LYS A 532 15.03 6.22 10.38
C LYS A 532 16.00 7.38 10.20
N ILE A 533 16.16 7.89 8.99
CA ILE A 533 17.06 9.03 8.72
C ILE A 533 16.59 10.29 9.45
N ARG A 534 15.28 10.59 9.44
CA ARG A 534 14.71 11.73 10.18
C ARG A 534 14.96 11.60 11.69
N GLN A 535 14.83 10.39 12.24
CA GLN A 535 15.06 10.14 13.65
C GLN A 535 16.55 10.32 14.02
N LEU A 536 17.47 9.72 13.25
CA LEU A 536 18.92 9.89 13.47
C LEU A 536 19.34 11.37 13.45
N ARG A 537 18.80 12.15 12.51
CA ARG A 537 19.03 13.60 12.45
C ARG A 537 18.52 14.32 13.69
N ARG A 538 17.32 13.98 14.20
CA ARG A 538 16.77 14.55 15.45
C ARG A 538 17.60 14.18 16.67
N GLU A 539 18.14 12.99 16.72
CA GLU A 539 19.02 12.50 17.79
C GLU A 539 20.44 13.08 17.71
N GLY A 540 20.76 13.82 16.64
CA GLY A 540 22.08 14.43 16.44
C GLY A 540 23.17 13.44 16.05
N VAL A 541 22.77 12.27 15.53
CA VAL A 541 23.72 11.29 14.98
C VAL A 541 24.35 11.84 13.71
N ASP A 542 25.65 11.65 13.54
CA ASP A 542 26.36 12.00 12.31
C ASP A 542 25.92 11.06 11.17
N VAL A 543 25.09 11.60 10.28
CA VAL A 543 24.56 10.91 9.09
C VAL A 543 25.27 11.33 7.78
N SER A 544 26.47 11.91 7.87
CA SER A 544 27.19 12.42 6.70
C SER A 544 27.42 11.37 5.60
N GLU A 545 27.60 10.10 5.96
CA GLU A 545 27.73 9.00 5.00
C GLU A 545 26.41 8.75 4.25
N VAL A 546 25.27 8.86 4.93
CA VAL A 546 23.94 8.77 4.29
C VAL A 546 23.70 9.98 3.40
N ASP A 547 24.04 11.18 3.89
CA ASP A 547 23.87 12.43 3.12
C ASP A 547 24.68 12.41 1.81
N ALA A 548 25.87 11.81 1.82
CA ALA A 548 26.68 11.65 0.61
C ALA A 548 25.98 10.79 -0.47
N VAL A 549 25.20 9.76 -0.07
CA VAL A 549 24.43 8.96 -1.02
C VAL A 549 23.14 9.68 -1.42
N LEU A 550 22.51 10.41 -0.50
CA LEU A 550 21.34 11.26 -0.83
C LEU A 550 21.69 12.33 -1.87
N GLU A 551 22.93 12.90 -1.84
CA GLU A 551 23.41 13.79 -2.88
C GLU A 551 23.51 13.09 -4.26
N LYS A 552 23.91 11.80 -4.30
CA LYS A 552 23.89 11.02 -5.53
C LYS A 552 22.47 10.86 -6.05
N VAL A 553 21.51 10.52 -5.16
CA VAL A 553 20.08 10.41 -5.52
C VAL A 553 19.56 11.75 -6.07
N ARG A 554 19.90 12.88 -5.43
CA ARG A 554 19.48 14.23 -5.85
C ARG A 554 20.10 14.64 -7.19
N ALA A 555 21.36 14.33 -7.41
CA ALA A 555 22.10 14.73 -8.60
C ALA A 555 21.77 13.86 -9.82
N THR A 556 21.30 12.64 -9.61
CA THR A 556 21.02 11.68 -10.68
C THR A 556 19.61 11.96 -11.25
N ASN A 557 19.46 11.85 -12.56
CA ASN A 557 18.14 11.94 -13.18
C ASN A 557 17.28 10.74 -12.74
N ALA A 558 16.37 10.97 -11.80
CA ALA A 558 15.52 9.92 -11.25
C ALA A 558 14.67 9.20 -12.31
N HIS A 559 14.46 9.81 -13.48
CA HIS A 559 13.65 9.26 -14.56
C HIS A 559 14.44 8.45 -15.58
N ASP A 560 15.74 8.29 -15.36
CA ASP A 560 16.60 7.50 -16.23
C ASP A 560 16.74 6.08 -15.70
N PRO A 561 16.13 5.08 -16.35
CA PRO A 561 16.18 3.68 -15.92
C PRO A 561 17.55 3.02 -16.17
N GLU A 562 18.44 3.65 -16.98
CA GLU A 562 19.77 3.14 -17.25
C GLU A 562 20.78 3.51 -16.14
N GLN A 563 20.37 4.31 -15.17
CA GLN A 563 21.20 4.61 -14.01
C GLN A 563 21.34 3.38 -13.09
N PRO A 564 22.48 3.23 -12.38
CA PRO A 564 22.72 2.08 -11.50
C PRO A 564 21.96 2.22 -10.17
N TRP A 565 20.64 2.32 -10.24
CA TRP A 565 19.79 2.56 -9.06
C TRP A 565 19.86 1.44 -8.03
N ALA A 566 19.94 0.19 -8.45
CA ALA A 566 20.03 -0.94 -7.52
C ALA A 566 21.31 -0.86 -6.68
N GLU A 567 22.43 -0.46 -7.30
CA GLU A 567 23.72 -0.25 -6.63
C GLU A 567 23.67 0.96 -5.70
N ILE A 568 23.07 2.08 -6.14
CA ILE A 568 22.92 3.29 -5.32
C ILE A 568 22.07 2.98 -4.07
N ILE A 569 20.96 2.26 -4.20
CA ILE A 569 20.10 1.88 -3.08
C ILE A 569 20.85 0.91 -2.14
N THR A 570 21.62 -0.03 -2.68
CA THR A 570 22.44 -0.93 -1.88
C THR A 570 23.49 -0.15 -1.07
N GLU A 571 24.19 0.80 -1.69
CA GLU A 571 25.12 1.69 -0.99
C GLU A 571 24.41 2.51 0.10
N ALA A 572 23.21 3.02 -0.20
CA ALA A 572 22.41 3.79 0.73
C ALA A 572 21.99 2.98 1.97
N ARG A 573 21.52 1.74 1.77
CA ARG A 573 21.20 0.82 2.87
C ARG A 573 22.44 0.53 3.74
N MET A 574 23.58 0.25 3.11
CA MET A 574 24.83 0.01 3.82
C MET A 574 25.29 1.22 4.65
N ALA A 575 25.15 2.44 4.10
CA ALA A 575 25.46 3.67 4.81
C ALA A 575 24.53 3.88 6.02
N LEU A 576 23.22 3.66 5.83
CA LEU A 576 22.23 3.77 6.91
C LEU A 576 22.48 2.75 8.02
N ASP A 577 22.74 1.48 7.66
CA ASP A 577 23.08 0.43 8.62
C ASP A 577 24.33 0.77 9.42
N LYS A 578 25.35 1.32 8.76
CA LYS A 578 26.61 1.71 9.42
C LYS A 578 26.41 2.83 10.43
N VAL A 579 25.65 3.87 10.10
CA VAL A 579 25.38 4.97 11.04
C VAL A 579 24.43 4.54 12.15
N SER A 580 23.53 3.60 11.90
CA SER A 580 22.62 3.04 12.90
C SER A 580 23.30 2.13 13.93
N ARG A 581 24.55 1.68 13.68
CA ARG A 581 25.35 0.90 14.66
C ARG A 581 26.15 1.79 15.62
N LYS A 582 26.23 3.11 15.37
CA LYS A 582 26.94 4.07 16.24
C LYS A 582 26.06 4.46 17.43
#